data_72787d8029107655c246b18eae75794b
#
_entry.id   72787d8029107655c246b18eae75794b
#
_cell.length_a   1.000
_cell.length_b   1.000
_cell.length_c   1.000
_cell.angle_alpha   90.00
_cell.angle_beta   90.00
_cell.angle_gamma   90.00
#
_symmetry.space_group_name_H-M   'P 1'
#
loop_
_entity.id
_entity.type
_entity.pdbx_description
1 polymer ?
#
loop_
_entity_poly.entity_id
_entity_poly.type
_entity_poly.pdbx_seq_one_letter_code
_entity_poly.pdbx_strand_id
1 'polypeptide(L)'
;MAEGPPYFEQVSTNIFLNDIFYMICAAAIVVGIVGTTLVDAAIVRKKNQVDTWIQKIVGMMIAVAAFFIIGFGIWMWQYYEIFGFASPLKEAIKDWWFAGSKLTNASTFFNPKDANPSIAGSNFEVDVFQVFLVFFATFVAFGAALLHSAGLERIKARAFYVMSFFLGGIVMPVVLYLTWGSVSPLTNNGTHDYVGLFALYITVGVWAVILAWRLGPRLGTFEAHPRTSGPAPTDLSKAAMGAVILMSAIPFIALGCGFIIPDFGYFGISVTSSSFGLALINVFASYAGGAIMGGILAYRKKNVFWAILGPLSGYISGTALFDITKPWIMFLVALGGPIVAYFTYNLLLKFKIDEPKVAPLVLGPGIYAALIAGIVEWGTPTGGYFGFTEGKYAFQHAEVNLGWQAAGLGVTIAIALVTGLIVIIGCEKTIGIRVSEEDEINGLDVAYWNIPQD
;
A
#
# COMPACT_ATOMS: atom_id res chain seq x y z
N MET A 1 -27.20 -19.53 36.68
CA MET A 1 -25.79 -19.75 36.33
C MET A 1 -25.08 -18.50 36.75
N ALA A 2 -24.08 -18.59 37.62
CA ALA A 2 -23.29 -17.43 38.00
C ALA A 2 -22.61 -16.91 36.74
N GLU A 3 -22.83 -15.64 36.40
CA GLU A 3 -22.08 -14.97 35.36
C GLU A 3 -20.59 -15.04 35.77
N GLY A 4 -19.78 -15.71 34.96
CA GLY A 4 -18.33 -15.71 35.16
C GLY A 4 -17.78 -14.30 35.10
N PRO A 5 -16.57 -14.02 35.59
CA PRO A 5 -15.98 -12.70 35.50
C PRO A 5 -15.94 -12.24 34.02
N PRO A 6 -16.25 -10.96 33.76
CA PRO A 6 -16.45 -10.44 32.39
C PRO A 6 -15.26 -10.67 31.44
N TYR A 7 -14.10 -11.04 31.94
CA TYR A 7 -12.90 -11.39 31.16
C TYR A 7 -12.93 -12.80 30.59
N PHE A 8 -13.78 -13.70 31.06
CA PHE A 8 -13.82 -15.09 30.60
C PHE A 8 -14.49 -15.27 29.24
N GLU A 9 -15.39 -14.36 28.87
CA GLU A 9 -16.07 -14.37 27.57
C GLU A 9 -15.33 -13.55 26.50
N GLN A 10 -14.39 -12.70 26.89
CA GLN A 10 -13.70 -11.77 25.99
C GLN A 10 -12.47 -12.36 25.29
N VAL A 11 -11.92 -13.45 25.76
CA VAL A 11 -10.72 -14.09 25.18
C VAL A 11 -11.05 -15.50 24.72
N SER A 12 -11.87 -15.64 23.69
CA SER A 12 -11.93 -16.91 22.96
C SER A 12 -10.58 -17.14 22.25
N THR A 13 -10.18 -18.40 22.10
CA THR A 13 -8.97 -18.75 21.34
C THR A 13 -8.98 -18.16 19.94
N ASN A 14 -10.14 -18.08 19.32
CA ASN A 14 -10.30 -17.53 17.97
C ASN A 14 -10.04 -16.02 17.92
N ILE A 15 -10.51 -15.26 18.91
CA ILE A 15 -10.24 -13.82 19.01
C ILE A 15 -8.74 -13.59 19.20
N PHE A 16 -8.15 -14.28 20.15
CA PHE A 16 -6.71 -14.17 20.44
C PHE A 16 -5.84 -14.52 19.22
N LEU A 17 -6.21 -15.53 18.44
CA LEU A 17 -5.52 -15.89 17.20
C LEU A 17 -5.67 -14.82 16.12
N ASN A 18 -6.85 -14.20 15.99
CA ASN A 18 -7.06 -13.09 15.06
C ASN A 18 -6.26 -11.84 15.47
N ASP A 19 -6.24 -11.51 16.76
CA ASP A 19 -5.45 -10.38 17.29
C ASP A 19 -3.97 -10.56 17.00
N ILE A 20 -3.40 -11.74 17.32
CA ILE A 20 -2.00 -12.06 17.00
C ILE A 20 -1.75 -12.01 15.50
N PHE A 21 -2.66 -12.55 14.69
CA PHE A 21 -2.52 -12.55 13.24
C PHE A 21 -2.40 -11.13 12.68
N TYR A 22 -3.35 -10.25 12.98
CA TYR A 22 -3.30 -8.87 12.48
C TYR A 22 -2.17 -8.04 13.10
N MET A 23 -1.81 -8.31 14.36
CA MET A 23 -0.64 -7.69 14.98
C MET A 23 0.65 -8.05 14.22
N ILE A 24 0.83 -9.32 13.87
CA ILE A 24 1.99 -9.78 13.07
C ILE A 24 1.96 -9.14 11.68
N CYS A 25 0.79 -9.06 11.04
CA CYS A 25 0.63 -8.43 9.73
C CYS A 25 0.98 -6.94 9.77
N ALA A 26 0.51 -6.20 10.78
CA ALA A 26 0.86 -4.80 10.98
C ALA A 26 2.35 -4.59 11.24
N ALA A 27 2.96 -5.43 12.10
CA ALA A 27 4.40 -5.41 12.34
C ALA A 27 5.20 -5.71 11.05
N ALA A 28 4.73 -6.66 10.24
CA ALA A 28 5.36 -6.99 8.97
C ALA A 28 5.36 -5.80 7.99
N ILE A 29 4.34 -4.94 8.00
CA ILE A 29 4.34 -3.71 7.18
C ILE A 29 5.49 -2.80 7.61
N VAL A 30 5.70 -2.61 8.93
CA VAL A 30 6.82 -1.79 9.43
C VAL A 30 8.16 -2.40 9.02
N VAL A 31 8.31 -3.73 9.08
CA VAL A 31 9.50 -4.44 8.57
C VAL A 31 9.65 -4.22 7.05
N GLY A 32 8.56 -4.22 6.30
CA GLY A 32 8.56 -3.88 4.87
C GLY A 32 9.05 -2.45 4.61
N ILE A 33 8.69 -1.48 5.46
CA ILE A 33 9.22 -0.11 5.39
C ILE A 33 10.73 -0.09 5.63
N VAL A 34 11.25 -0.88 6.58
CA VAL A 34 12.70 -1.05 6.76
C VAL A 34 13.34 -1.58 5.48
N GLY A 35 12.78 -2.62 4.88
CA GLY A 35 13.30 -3.18 3.63
C GLY A 35 13.38 -2.17 2.49
N THR A 36 12.29 -1.43 2.24
CA THR A 36 12.30 -0.39 1.19
C THR A 36 13.26 0.76 1.50
N THR A 37 13.44 1.11 2.79
CA THR A 37 14.37 2.16 3.20
C THR A 37 15.83 1.74 3.02
N LEU A 38 16.15 0.46 3.26
CA LEU A 38 17.48 -0.10 2.97
C LEU A 38 17.80 -0.05 1.46
N VAL A 39 16.82 -0.38 0.61
CA VAL A 39 16.98 -0.23 -0.85
C VAL A 39 17.26 1.23 -1.21
N ASP A 40 16.54 2.17 -0.63
CA ASP A 40 16.73 3.60 -0.90
C ASP A 40 18.09 4.10 -0.38
N ALA A 41 18.47 3.73 0.84
CA ALA A 41 19.78 4.06 1.40
C ALA A 41 20.95 3.49 0.59
N ALA A 42 20.71 2.42 -0.17
CA ALA A 42 21.69 1.83 -1.07
C ALA A 42 21.86 2.57 -2.41
N ILE A 43 20.85 3.32 -2.83
CA ILE A 43 20.84 4.04 -4.13
C ILE A 43 21.02 5.55 -4.01
N VAL A 44 21.10 6.09 -2.79
CA VAL A 44 21.46 7.48 -2.52
C VAL A 44 22.95 7.62 -2.23
N ARG A 45 23.48 8.82 -2.44
CA ARG A 45 24.83 9.17 -2.02
C ARG A 45 24.98 9.02 -0.50
N LYS A 46 26.15 8.59 0.00
CA LYS A 46 26.38 8.35 1.45
C LYS A 46 25.89 9.51 2.32
N LYS A 47 26.12 10.72 1.89
CA LYS A 47 25.77 11.98 2.54
C LYS A 47 24.27 12.31 2.64
N ASN A 48 23.41 11.39 2.23
CA ASN A 48 21.94 11.55 2.27
C ASN A 48 21.26 10.33 2.92
N GLN A 49 22.04 9.39 3.47
CA GLN A 49 21.46 8.13 3.97
C GLN A 49 20.68 8.32 5.27
N VAL A 50 21.21 9.10 6.20
CA VAL A 50 20.57 9.35 7.51
C VAL A 50 19.29 10.17 7.33
N ASP A 51 19.37 11.26 6.52
CA ASP A 51 18.19 12.07 6.21
C ASP A 51 17.08 11.25 5.54
N THR A 52 17.44 10.31 4.65
CA THR A 52 16.49 9.37 4.05
C THR A 52 15.71 8.55 5.10
N TRP A 53 16.41 8.05 6.13
CA TRP A 53 15.78 7.35 7.25
C TRP A 53 14.87 8.25 8.07
N ILE A 54 15.36 9.41 8.47
CA ILE A 54 14.63 10.34 9.33
C ILE A 54 13.35 10.82 8.66
N GLN A 55 13.44 11.26 7.40
CA GLN A 55 12.25 11.69 6.66
C GLN A 55 11.20 10.59 6.56
N LYS A 56 11.62 9.35 6.27
CA LYS A 56 10.67 8.21 6.20
C LYS A 56 10.04 7.90 7.56
N ILE A 57 10.82 7.84 8.63
CA ILE A 57 10.30 7.57 9.98
C ILE A 57 9.24 8.62 10.36
N VAL A 58 9.53 9.89 10.18
CA VAL A 58 8.59 10.95 10.54
C VAL A 58 7.38 10.96 9.58
N GLY A 59 7.60 10.87 8.28
CA GLY A 59 6.52 10.90 7.29
C GLY A 59 5.54 9.74 7.40
N MET A 60 6.04 8.52 7.67
CA MET A 60 5.17 7.37 7.87
C MET A 60 4.30 7.53 9.12
N MET A 61 4.83 8.10 10.22
CA MET A 61 4.06 8.33 11.44
C MET A 61 3.06 9.48 11.29
N ILE A 62 3.37 10.49 10.48
CA ILE A 62 2.39 11.53 10.10
C ILE A 62 1.23 10.91 9.30
N ALA A 63 1.49 9.98 8.38
CA ALA A 63 0.43 9.27 7.66
C ALA A 63 -0.44 8.43 8.60
N VAL A 64 0.15 7.74 9.58
CA VAL A 64 -0.58 7.00 10.63
C VAL A 64 -1.48 7.95 11.43
N ALA A 65 -0.93 9.06 11.92
CA ALA A 65 -1.71 10.05 12.67
C ALA A 65 -2.87 10.63 11.83
N ALA A 66 -2.60 10.97 10.57
CA ALA A 66 -3.62 11.47 9.65
C ALA A 66 -4.72 10.44 9.37
N PHE A 67 -4.37 9.15 9.27
CA PHE A 67 -5.34 8.07 9.14
C PHE A 67 -6.26 7.99 10.37
N PHE A 68 -5.70 8.02 11.58
CA PHE A 68 -6.51 8.00 12.81
C PHE A 68 -7.35 9.25 13.01
N ILE A 69 -6.89 10.40 12.49
CA ILE A 69 -7.65 11.65 12.60
C ILE A 69 -8.79 11.72 11.57
N ILE A 70 -8.56 11.32 10.32
CA ILE A 70 -9.49 11.51 9.19
C ILE A 70 -9.80 10.20 8.49
N GLY A 71 -8.77 9.46 8.07
CA GLY A 71 -8.89 8.31 7.18
C GLY A 71 -9.74 7.20 7.75
N PHE A 72 -9.69 7.00 9.04
CA PHE A 72 -10.53 6.06 9.76
C PHE A 72 -12.02 6.31 9.54
N GLY A 73 -12.48 7.56 9.66
CA GLY A 73 -13.87 7.90 9.43
C GLY A 73 -14.31 7.68 7.98
N ILE A 74 -13.42 7.98 7.02
CA ILE A 74 -13.68 7.71 5.59
C ILE A 74 -13.88 6.21 5.37
N TRP A 75 -13.03 5.37 5.93
CA TRP A 75 -13.15 3.92 5.84
C TRP A 75 -14.40 3.38 6.52
N MET A 76 -14.73 3.89 7.72
CA MET A 76 -15.87 3.46 8.52
C MET A 76 -17.22 3.81 7.88
N TRP A 77 -17.31 4.82 7.02
CA TRP A 77 -18.54 5.22 6.37
C TRP A 77 -19.24 4.04 5.68
N GLN A 78 -18.50 3.17 5.01
CA GLN A 78 -19.06 1.98 4.34
C GLN A 78 -19.84 1.06 5.30
N TYR A 79 -19.33 0.86 6.51
CA TYR A 79 -19.98 -0.03 7.48
C TYR A 79 -21.32 0.55 7.96
N TYR A 80 -21.38 1.85 8.22
CA TYR A 80 -22.63 2.50 8.58
C TYR A 80 -23.65 2.49 7.45
N GLU A 81 -23.20 2.54 6.20
CA GLU A 81 -24.07 2.45 5.03
C GLU A 81 -24.62 1.04 4.84
N ILE A 82 -23.76 0.02 4.89
CA ILE A 82 -24.17 -1.37 4.67
C ILE A 82 -25.13 -1.87 5.76
N PHE A 83 -25.00 -1.34 6.98
CA PHE A 83 -25.83 -1.71 8.12
C PHE A 83 -27.11 -0.89 8.24
N GLY A 84 -27.41 -0.04 7.26
CA GLY A 84 -28.66 0.68 7.19
C GLY A 84 -28.83 1.77 8.25
N PHE A 85 -27.74 2.35 8.75
CA PHE A 85 -27.83 3.53 9.62
C PHE A 85 -28.50 4.68 8.89
N ALA A 86 -29.41 5.39 9.59
CA ALA A 86 -30.19 6.47 9.00
C ALA A 86 -29.33 7.66 8.51
N SER A 87 -28.13 7.82 9.06
CA SER A 87 -27.20 8.91 8.73
C SER A 87 -25.75 8.40 8.73
N PRO A 88 -25.35 7.54 7.76
CA PRO A 88 -24.03 6.87 7.76
C PRO A 88 -22.85 7.83 7.85
N LEU A 89 -22.89 8.93 7.10
CA LEU A 89 -21.84 9.95 7.11
C LEU A 89 -21.72 10.65 8.48
N LYS A 90 -22.85 10.93 9.14
CA LYS A 90 -22.85 11.56 10.47
C LYS A 90 -22.22 10.63 11.51
N GLU A 91 -22.50 9.34 11.44
CA GLU A 91 -21.87 8.36 12.32
C GLU A 91 -20.37 8.24 12.05
N ALA A 92 -19.96 8.19 10.78
CA ALA A 92 -18.54 8.20 10.41
C ALA A 92 -17.82 9.46 10.91
N ILE A 93 -18.43 10.64 10.82
CA ILE A 93 -17.86 11.91 11.31
C ILE A 93 -17.64 11.89 12.83
N LYS A 94 -18.50 11.24 13.60
CA LYS A 94 -18.31 11.08 15.05
C LYS A 94 -17.05 10.27 15.39
N ASP A 95 -16.56 9.45 14.47
CA ASP A 95 -15.40 8.59 14.66
C ASP A 95 -14.08 9.19 14.15
N TRP A 96 -14.10 10.43 13.63
CA TRP A 96 -12.96 11.06 12.93
C TRP A 96 -11.78 11.44 13.82
N TRP A 97 -11.83 11.22 15.13
CA TRP A 97 -10.79 11.60 16.04
C TRP A 97 -10.26 10.43 16.86
N PHE A 98 -9.02 10.53 17.29
CA PHE A 98 -8.52 9.72 18.41
C PHE A 98 -9.44 9.72 19.62
N ALA A 99 -10.20 10.80 19.84
CA ALA A 99 -11.19 10.92 20.90
C ALA A 99 -12.53 10.25 20.58
N GLY A 100 -12.73 9.71 19.39
CA GLY A 100 -13.91 8.94 19.06
C GLY A 100 -14.03 7.70 19.93
N SER A 101 -15.22 7.42 20.44
CA SER A 101 -15.47 6.28 21.36
C SER A 101 -14.97 4.95 20.84
N LYS A 102 -14.96 4.78 19.51
CA LYS A 102 -14.58 3.55 18.83
C LYS A 102 -13.08 3.26 18.80
N LEU A 103 -12.22 4.26 18.91
CA LEU A 103 -10.77 4.06 19.04
C LEU A 103 -10.31 4.07 20.50
N THR A 104 -11.04 4.76 21.36
CA THR A 104 -10.60 4.97 22.76
C THR A 104 -11.26 4.05 23.76
N ASN A 105 -12.38 3.43 23.37
CA ASN A 105 -13.23 2.70 24.31
C ASN A 105 -13.49 1.27 23.78
N ALA A 106 -12.60 0.35 24.15
CA ALA A 106 -12.66 -1.04 23.73
C ALA A 106 -14.04 -1.67 24.01
N SER A 107 -14.66 -1.34 25.13
CA SER A 107 -15.94 -1.92 25.57
C SER A 107 -17.16 -1.42 24.79
N THR A 108 -17.05 -0.36 23.99
CA THR A 108 -18.20 0.25 23.30
C THR A 108 -18.22 0.01 21.81
N PHE A 109 -17.15 -0.53 21.23
CA PHE A 109 -17.07 -0.69 19.79
C PHE A 109 -18.06 -1.75 19.26
N PHE A 110 -18.16 -2.86 19.98
CA PHE A 110 -19.16 -3.90 19.79
C PHE A 110 -19.68 -4.31 21.17
N ASN A 111 -20.59 -3.53 21.74
CA ASN A 111 -21.40 -4.10 22.81
C ASN A 111 -22.15 -5.30 22.21
N PRO A 112 -22.03 -6.52 22.77
CA PRO A 112 -22.74 -7.68 22.27
C PRO A 112 -24.25 -7.49 22.15
N LYS A 113 -24.79 -6.49 22.85
CA LYS A 113 -26.21 -6.08 22.75
C LYS A 113 -26.51 -5.23 21.51
N ASP A 114 -25.51 -4.53 20.96
CA ASP A 114 -25.62 -3.63 19.83
C ASP A 114 -24.94 -4.18 18.58
N ALA A 115 -24.12 -5.23 18.73
CA ALA A 115 -23.51 -5.92 17.60
C ALA A 115 -24.59 -6.67 16.83
N ASN A 116 -24.78 -6.30 15.57
CA ASN A 116 -25.52 -7.14 14.67
C ASN A 116 -24.63 -8.35 14.34
N PRO A 117 -24.94 -9.57 14.85
CA PRO A 117 -24.10 -10.76 14.65
C PRO A 117 -23.94 -11.16 13.19
N SER A 118 -24.77 -10.62 12.28
CA SER A 118 -24.64 -10.83 10.84
C SER A 118 -23.50 -10.04 10.19
N ILE A 119 -22.87 -9.11 10.93
CA ILE A 119 -21.93 -8.16 10.35
C ILE A 119 -20.51 -8.65 10.33
N ALA A 120 -20.08 -9.25 11.42
CA ALA A 120 -18.68 -9.62 11.60
C ALA A 120 -18.54 -11.08 12.04
N GLY A 121 -19.66 -11.83 12.02
CA GLY A 121 -19.71 -13.07 12.75
C GLY A 121 -19.61 -12.80 14.26
N SER A 122 -20.02 -13.75 15.07
CA SER A 122 -19.99 -13.68 16.54
C SER A 122 -18.58 -13.54 17.16
N ASN A 123 -17.54 -13.38 16.34
CA ASN A 123 -16.14 -13.46 16.75
C ASN A 123 -15.30 -12.26 16.33
N PHE A 124 -15.89 -11.23 15.71
CA PHE A 124 -15.18 -9.99 15.41
C PHE A 124 -15.44 -8.99 16.53
N GLU A 125 -14.90 -9.31 17.69
CA GLU A 125 -15.00 -8.45 18.86
C GLU A 125 -14.08 -7.22 18.73
N VAL A 126 -14.19 -6.33 19.65
CA VAL A 126 -13.62 -4.99 19.67
C VAL A 126 -12.14 -4.96 19.40
N ASP A 127 -11.37 -5.84 20.02
CA ASP A 127 -9.91 -5.84 19.93
C ASP A 127 -9.45 -6.21 18.52
N VAL A 128 -10.02 -7.26 17.92
CA VAL A 128 -9.71 -7.67 16.55
C VAL A 128 -9.89 -6.53 15.56
N PHE A 129 -10.97 -5.77 15.72
CA PHE A 129 -11.24 -4.64 14.84
C PHE A 129 -10.23 -3.50 15.04
N GLN A 130 -9.87 -3.19 16.28
CA GLN A 130 -8.85 -2.17 16.56
C GLN A 130 -7.48 -2.57 16.01
N VAL A 131 -7.08 -3.83 16.20
CA VAL A 131 -5.82 -4.35 15.64
C VAL A 131 -5.85 -4.34 14.11
N PHE A 132 -6.98 -4.70 13.51
CA PHE A 132 -7.17 -4.60 12.06
C PHE A 132 -7.06 -3.17 11.54
N LEU A 133 -7.57 -2.18 12.28
CA LEU A 133 -7.38 -0.76 11.94
C LEU A 133 -5.93 -0.29 12.05
N VAL A 134 -5.16 -0.83 12.98
CA VAL A 134 -3.71 -0.60 13.05
C VAL A 134 -3.02 -1.15 11.80
N PHE A 135 -3.46 -2.29 11.28
CA PHE A 135 -2.98 -2.81 9.99
C PHE A 135 -3.21 -1.79 8.86
N PHE A 136 -4.39 -1.18 8.76
CA PHE A 136 -4.65 -0.12 7.77
C PHE A 136 -3.80 1.14 7.99
N ALA A 137 -3.61 1.54 9.24
CA ALA A 137 -2.75 2.69 9.57
C ALA A 137 -1.30 2.45 9.16
N THR A 138 -0.77 1.23 9.38
CA THR A 138 0.57 0.86 8.90
C THR A 138 0.62 0.73 7.38
N PHE A 139 -0.48 0.34 6.74
CA PHE A 139 -0.59 0.25 5.29
C PHE A 139 -0.47 1.63 4.61
N VAL A 140 -1.15 2.65 5.13
CA VAL A 140 -0.97 4.03 4.62
C VAL A 140 0.41 4.60 4.95
N ALA A 141 1.02 4.20 6.06
CA ALA A 141 2.41 4.51 6.39
C ALA A 141 3.39 3.97 5.33
N PHE A 142 3.16 2.75 4.84
CA PHE A 142 3.95 2.17 3.76
C PHE A 142 3.81 2.97 2.46
N GLY A 143 2.60 3.46 2.15
CA GLY A 143 2.35 4.37 1.03
C GLY A 143 3.18 5.66 1.12
N ALA A 144 3.22 6.30 2.27
CA ALA A 144 4.06 7.48 2.51
C ALA A 144 5.55 7.17 2.36
N ALA A 145 6.02 6.04 2.90
CA ALA A 145 7.40 5.61 2.76
C ALA A 145 7.80 5.32 1.29
N LEU A 146 6.90 4.77 0.48
CA LEU A 146 7.10 4.61 -0.95
C LEU A 146 7.13 5.96 -1.68
N LEU A 147 6.22 6.89 -1.37
CA LEU A 147 6.23 8.21 -1.99
C LEU A 147 7.56 8.94 -1.78
N HIS A 148 8.14 8.86 -0.57
CA HIS A 148 9.45 9.44 -0.29
C HIS A 148 10.54 8.98 -1.28
N SER A 149 10.47 7.73 -1.70
CA SER A 149 11.46 7.15 -2.63
C SER A 149 11.55 7.89 -3.98
N ALA A 150 10.48 8.59 -4.39
CA ALA A 150 10.51 9.43 -5.59
C ALA A 150 11.20 10.78 -5.39
N GLY A 151 11.38 11.21 -4.13
CA GLY A 151 11.99 12.49 -3.76
C GLY A 151 13.42 12.40 -3.22
N LEU A 152 14.04 11.23 -3.23
CA LEU A 152 15.37 10.98 -2.64
C LEU A 152 16.38 12.07 -2.98
N GLU A 153 17.17 12.46 -1.98
CA GLU A 153 18.27 13.44 -2.04
C GLU A 153 17.87 14.89 -2.32
N ARG A 154 16.58 15.17 -2.65
CA ARG A 154 16.18 16.52 -3.12
C ARG A 154 14.85 17.04 -2.58
N ILE A 155 14.06 16.22 -1.90
CA ILE A 155 12.80 16.68 -1.31
C ILE A 155 13.02 17.39 0.02
N LYS A 156 12.32 18.50 0.25
CA LYS A 156 12.25 19.12 1.57
C LYS A 156 11.38 18.31 2.51
N ALA A 157 11.88 17.98 3.70
CA ALA A 157 11.18 17.21 4.71
C ALA A 157 9.77 17.76 5.01
N ARG A 158 9.62 19.07 5.22
CA ARG A 158 8.32 19.70 5.49
C ARG A 158 7.30 19.50 4.38
N ALA A 159 7.72 19.53 3.12
CA ALA A 159 6.82 19.28 2.00
C ALA A 159 6.39 17.81 1.94
N PHE A 160 7.33 16.89 2.15
CA PHE A 160 7.04 15.46 2.25
C PHE A 160 6.07 15.16 3.40
N TYR A 161 6.22 15.81 4.57
CA TYR A 161 5.33 15.61 5.71
C TYR A 161 3.89 16.06 5.42
N VAL A 162 3.72 17.19 4.74
CA VAL A 162 2.39 17.63 4.27
C VAL A 162 1.81 16.64 3.26
N MET A 163 2.61 16.15 2.32
CA MET A 163 2.17 15.13 1.36
C MET A 163 1.77 13.82 2.06
N SER A 164 2.55 13.39 3.06
CA SER A 164 2.24 12.20 3.87
C SER A 164 0.92 12.32 4.61
N PHE A 165 0.61 13.51 5.15
CA PHE A 165 -0.66 13.78 5.83
C PHE A 165 -1.85 13.63 4.87
N PHE A 166 -1.81 14.26 3.70
CA PHE A 166 -2.91 14.16 2.74
C PHE A 166 -3.04 12.77 2.13
N LEU A 167 -1.91 12.12 1.83
CA LEU A 167 -1.90 10.77 1.26
C LEU A 167 -2.50 9.77 2.24
N GLY A 168 -2.06 9.75 3.49
CA GLY A 168 -2.50 8.80 4.51
C GLY A 168 -3.87 9.12 5.12
N GLY A 169 -4.22 10.40 5.25
CA GLY A 169 -5.48 10.82 5.87
C GLY A 169 -6.67 10.88 4.92
N ILE A 170 -6.46 11.13 3.64
CA ILE A 170 -7.55 11.38 2.70
C ILE A 170 -7.45 10.50 1.47
N VAL A 171 -6.34 10.57 0.72
CA VAL A 171 -6.31 10.02 -0.64
C VAL A 171 -6.36 8.50 -0.65
N MET A 172 -5.46 7.85 0.10
CA MET A 172 -5.49 6.40 0.22
C MET A 172 -6.79 5.89 0.86
N PRO A 173 -7.31 6.45 1.97
CA PRO A 173 -8.61 6.04 2.52
C PRO A 173 -9.78 6.14 1.55
N VAL A 174 -9.84 7.19 0.72
CA VAL A 174 -10.88 7.32 -0.32
C VAL A 174 -10.74 6.23 -1.38
N VAL A 175 -9.53 5.95 -1.85
CA VAL A 175 -9.32 4.88 -2.83
C VAL A 175 -9.58 3.50 -2.21
N LEU A 176 -9.17 3.25 -0.96
CA LEU A 176 -9.49 2.03 -0.22
C LEU A 176 -11.01 1.83 -0.11
N TYR A 177 -11.76 2.88 0.26
CA TYR A 177 -13.21 2.84 0.28
C TYR A 177 -13.79 2.42 -1.09
N LEU A 178 -13.24 2.96 -2.19
CA LEU A 178 -13.73 2.69 -3.53
C LEU A 178 -13.37 1.28 -4.05
N THR A 179 -12.22 0.74 -3.66
CA THR A 179 -11.69 -0.51 -4.24
C THR A 179 -11.77 -1.72 -3.31
N TRP A 180 -11.95 -1.48 -2.01
CA TRP A 180 -12.14 -2.48 -0.98
C TRP A 180 -13.50 -2.37 -0.27
N GLY A 181 -14.16 -1.23 -0.40
CA GLY A 181 -15.42 -0.97 0.30
C GLY A 181 -16.56 -1.84 -0.22
N SER A 182 -17.26 -2.50 0.70
CA SER A 182 -18.37 -3.39 0.40
C SER A 182 -19.60 -2.68 -0.19
N VAL A 183 -19.69 -1.35 -0.04
CA VAL A 183 -20.77 -0.52 -0.63
C VAL A 183 -20.35 0.21 -1.89
N SER A 184 -19.08 0.12 -2.27
CA SER A 184 -18.55 0.83 -3.43
C SER A 184 -19.17 0.33 -4.74
N PRO A 185 -19.52 1.23 -5.66
CA PRO A 185 -19.97 0.82 -6.99
C PRO A 185 -18.88 0.10 -7.79
N LEU A 186 -17.59 0.32 -7.51
CA LEU A 186 -16.52 -0.40 -8.20
C LEU A 186 -16.48 -1.86 -7.80
N THR A 187 -16.37 -2.18 -6.50
CA THR A 187 -16.37 -3.55 -5.97
C THR A 187 -17.66 -4.30 -6.32
N ASN A 188 -18.79 -3.63 -6.20
CA ASN A 188 -20.11 -4.24 -6.48
C ASN A 188 -20.43 -4.40 -7.97
N ASN A 189 -19.52 -4.06 -8.86
CA ASN A 189 -19.64 -4.30 -10.30
C ASN A 189 -18.48 -5.09 -10.90
N GLY A 190 -17.51 -5.52 -10.09
CA GLY A 190 -16.47 -6.44 -10.53
C GLY A 190 -15.05 -5.90 -10.56
N THR A 191 -14.78 -4.72 -9.96
CA THR A 191 -13.42 -4.31 -9.64
C THR A 191 -12.94 -5.14 -8.45
N HIS A 192 -11.82 -5.83 -8.64
CA HIS A 192 -11.21 -6.68 -7.63
C HIS A 192 -9.81 -6.22 -7.28
N ASP A 193 -9.52 -6.18 -5.99
CA ASP A 193 -8.22 -5.84 -5.42
C ASP A 193 -7.98 -6.70 -4.18
N TYR A 194 -6.78 -7.29 -4.05
CA TYR A 194 -6.48 -8.09 -2.87
C TYR A 194 -5.44 -7.42 -1.96
N VAL A 195 -4.39 -6.82 -2.48
CA VAL A 195 -3.29 -6.26 -1.66
C VAL A 195 -3.13 -4.75 -1.85
N GLY A 196 -4.24 -4.04 -2.02
CA GLY A 196 -4.22 -2.58 -2.19
C GLY A 196 -3.59 -2.12 -3.50
N LEU A 197 -3.79 -2.87 -4.56
CA LEU A 197 -3.32 -2.53 -5.90
C LEU A 197 -3.60 -1.07 -6.25
N PHE A 198 -4.83 -0.64 -6.06
CA PHE A 198 -5.27 0.70 -6.43
C PHE A 198 -4.80 1.76 -5.44
N ALA A 199 -5.02 1.54 -4.15
CA ALA A 199 -4.70 2.53 -3.12
C ALA A 199 -3.21 2.67 -2.85
N LEU A 200 -2.46 1.57 -2.81
CA LEU A 200 -1.03 1.61 -2.49
C LEU A 200 -0.18 1.79 -3.76
N TYR A 201 -0.39 0.96 -4.79
CA TYR A 201 0.55 0.91 -5.91
C TYR A 201 0.20 1.92 -7.01
N ILE A 202 -1.06 1.99 -7.43
CA ILE A 202 -1.47 2.95 -8.48
C ILE A 202 -1.43 4.39 -7.94
N THR A 203 -2.07 4.65 -6.81
CA THR A 203 -2.15 6.00 -6.23
C THR A 203 -0.77 6.56 -5.90
N VAL A 204 0.04 5.80 -5.16
CA VAL A 204 1.39 6.25 -4.79
C VAL A 204 2.30 6.36 -6.01
N GLY A 205 2.16 5.44 -6.97
CA GLY A 205 2.94 5.47 -8.21
C GLY A 205 2.65 6.71 -9.06
N VAL A 206 1.38 7.12 -9.19
CA VAL A 206 1.00 8.36 -9.88
C VAL A 206 1.55 9.59 -9.14
N TRP A 207 1.41 9.65 -7.81
CA TRP A 207 1.99 10.72 -7.01
C TRP A 207 3.51 10.78 -7.12
N ALA A 208 4.18 9.63 -7.17
CA ALA A 208 5.63 9.53 -7.36
C ALA A 208 6.09 10.13 -8.69
N VAL A 209 5.36 9.87 -9.78
CA VAL A 209 5.66 10.47 -11.09
C VAL A 209 5.47 11.99 -11.05
N ILE A 210 4.37 12.48 -10.49
CA ILE A 210 4.11 13.92 -10.36
C ILE A 210 5.20 14.59 -9.51
N LEU A 211 5.54 13.97 -8.37
CA LEU A 211 6.58 14.48 -7.46
C LEU A 211 7.93 14.54 -8.16
N ALA A 212 8.37 13.46 -8.79
CA ALA A 212 9.65 13.42 -9.50
C ALA A 212 9.71 14.41 -10.67
N TRP A 213 8.60 14.58 -11.39
CA TRP A 213 8.48 15.58 -12.46
C TRP A 213 8.61 17.00 -11.92
N ARG A 214 7.92 17.34 -10.82
CA ARG A 214 7.94 18.69 -10.23
C ARG A 214 9.27 19.00 -9.51
N LEU A 215 9.87 18.02 -8.87
CA LEU A 215 11.21 18.17 -8.27
C LEU A 215 12.30 18.38 -9.32
N GLY A 216 12.14 17.82 -10.51
CA GLY A 216 13.21 17.70 -11.49
C GLY A 216 14.25 16.63 -11.11
N PRO A 217 15.25 16.38 -11.95
CA PRO A 217 16.26 15.34 -11.70
C PRO A 217 17.23 15.75 -10.58
N ARG A 218 17.84 14.75 -9.94
CA ARG A 218 19.01 14.96 -9.06
C ARG A 218 20.18 15.52 -9.87
N LEU A 219 21.00 16.33 -9.23
CA LEU A 219 22.16 16.92 -9.87
C LEU A 219 23.09 15.82 -10.44
N GLY A 220 23.49 16.00 -11.69
CA GLY A 220 24.35 15.05 -12.39
C GLY A 220 23.64 13.80 -12.98
N THR A 221 22.31 13.69 -12.93
CA THR A 221 21.60 12.49 -13.46
C THR A 221 21.59 12.45 -14.99
N PHE A 222 21.18 13.52 -15.66
CA PHE A 222 21.07 13.57 -17.13
C PHE A 222 22.13 14.45 -17.78
N GLU A 223 22.69 15.39 -17.04
CA GLU A 223 23.71 16.32 -17.48
C GLU A 223 24.84 16.36 -16.44
N ALA A 224 26.09 16.43 -16.89
CA ALA A 224 27.22 16.53 -15.98
C ALA A 224 27.12 17.82 -15.14
N HIS A 225 27.39 17.69 -13.84
CA HIS A 225 27.41 18.84 -12.94
C HIS A 225 28.85 19.12 -12.45
N PRO A 226 29.33 20.37 -12.44
CA PRO A 226 30.73 20.67 -12.16
C PRO A 226 31.16 20.36 -10.71
N ARG A 227 30.23 20.38 -9.77
CA ARG A 227 30.51 20.25 -8.32
C ARG A 227 30.05 18.93 -7.70
N THR A 228 29.35 18.05 -8.45
CA THR A 228 28.90 16.77 -7.92
C THR A 228 28.78 15.72 -9.03
N SER A 229 29.08 14.49 -8.70
CA SER A 229 28.82 13.34 -9.58
C SER A 229 27.32 13.00 -9.59
N GLY A 230 26.87 12.38 -10.68
CA GLY A 230 25.52 11.82 -10.74
C GLY A 230 25.26 10.77 -9.65
N PRO A 231 23.98 10.50 -9.34
CA PRO A 231 23.64 9.49 -8.37
C PRO A 231 24.09 8.09 -8.87
N ALA A 232 24.76 7.37 -7.99
CA ALA A 232 25.19 6.00 -8.24
C ALA A 232 24.88 5.15 -7.00
N PRO A 233 24.59 3.86 -7.18
CA PRO A 233 24.42 2.96 -6.06
C PRO A 233 25.66 2.96 -5.17
N THR A 234 25.45 3.10 -3.87
CA THR A 234 26.54 3.13 -2.88
C THR A 234 26.80 1.77 -2.27
N ASP A 235 25.77 0.91 -2.21
CA ASP A 235 25.86 -0.41 -1.58
C ASP A 235 24.81 -1.38 -2.16
N LEU A 236 25.22 -2.15 -3.15
CA LEU A 236 24.35 -3.15 -3.79
C LEU A 236 23.99 -4.30 -2.85
N SER A 237 24.86 -4.64 -1.87
CA SER A 237 24.54 -5.65 -0.86
C SER A 237 23.44 -5.19 0.06
N LYS A 238 23.46 -3.91 0.47
CA LYS A 238 22.36 -3.31 1.25
C LYS A 238 21.05 -3.30 0.47
N ALA A 239 21.09 -3.02 -0.85
CA ALA A 239 19.89 -3.11 -1.69
C ALA A 239 19.33 -4.54 -1.74
N ALA A 240 20.18 -5.55 -1.87
CA ALA A 240 19.78 -6.95 -1.86
C ALA A 240 19.19 -7.36 -0.50
N MET A 241 19.82 -6.96 0.61
CA MET A 241 19.28 -7.20 1.96
C MET A 241 17.89 -6.56 2.12
N GLY A 242 17.73 -5.32 1.69
CA GLY A 242 16.43 -4.62 1.72
C GLY A 242 15.35 -5.36 0.93
N ALA A 243 15.68 -5.87 -0.25
CA ALA A 243 14.77 -6.66 -1.07
C ALA A 243 14.38 -7.98 -0.39
N VAL A 244 15.33 -8.70 0.25
CA VAL A 244 15.04 -9.95 0.98
C VAL A 244 14.18 -9.68 2.21
N ILE A 245 14.42 -8.59 2.95
CA ILE A 245 13.57 -8.17 4.07
C ILE A 245 12.14 -7.88 3.59
N LEU A 246 11.98 -7.16 2.46
CA LEU A 246 10.66 -6.96 1.84
C LEU A 246 10.00 -8.29 1.49
N MET A 247 10.70 -9.19 0.81
CA MET A 247 10.17 -10.51 0.44
C MET A 247 9.77 -11.34 1.67
N SER A 248 10.43 -11.16 2.81
CA SER A 248 10.10 -11.87 4.06
C SER A 248 8.87 -11.28 4.75
N ALA A 249 8.66 -9.97 4.65
CA ALA A 249 7.52 -9.26 5.25
C ALA A 249 6.22 -9.40 4.42
N ILE A 250 6.34 -9.32 3.11
CA ILE A 250 5.22 -9.28 2.17
C ILE A 250 4.22 -10.44 2.31
N PRO A 251 4.58 -11.71 2.57
CA PRO A 251 3.60 -12.77 2.77
C PRO A 251 2.61 -12.45 3.90
N PHE A 252 3.08 -11.92 5.02
CA PHE A 252 2.22 -11.51 6.13
C PHE A 252 1.39 -10.27 5.78
N ILE A 253 1.96 -9.32 5.05
CA ILE A 253 1.22 -8.14 4.56
C ILE A 253 0.08 -8.58 3.64
N ALA A 254 0.37 -9.49 2.69
CA ALA A 254 -0.62 -10.00 1.76
C ALA A 254 -1.75 -10.75 2.47
N LEU A 255 -1.40 -11.63 3.41
CA LEU A 255 -2.39 -12.40 4.17
C LEU A 255 -3.25 -11.51 5.08
N GLY A 256 -2.69 -10.42 5.62
CA GLY A 256 -3.44 -9.42 6.41
C GLY A 256 -4.46 -8.62 5.58
N CYS A 257 -4.35 -8.63 4.26
CA CYS A 257 -5.34 -8.05 3.35
C CYS A 257 -6.55 -8.97 3.13
N GLY A 258 -6.92 -9.75 4.13
CA GLY A 258 -8.10 -10.60 4.11
C GLY A 258 -8.65 -10.80 5.50
N PHE A 259 -9.79 -11.47 5.57
CA PHE A 259 -10.48 -11.77 6.82
C PHE A 259 -10.44 -13.26 7.11
N ILE A 260 -10.08 -13.61 8.35
CA ILE A 260 -10.30 -14.96 8.88
C ILE A 260 -11.60 -14.92 9.65
N ILE A 261 -12.61 -15.62 9.13
CA ILE A 261 -13.91 -15.76 9.79
C ILE A 261 -13.97 -17.19 10.33
N PRO A 262 -13.96 -17.39 11.66
CA PRO A 262 -14.05 -18.71 12.26
C PRO A 262 -15.24 -19.51 11.71
N ASP A 263 -15.06 -20.79 11.48
CA ASP A 263 -16.01 -21.73 10.89
C ASP A 263 -16.37 -21.51 9.41
N PHE A 264 -15.97 -20.38 8.81
CA PHE A 264 -16.25 -20.06 7.39
C PHE A 264 -15.00 -20.04 6.51
N GLY A 265 -13.84 -19.65 7.05
CA GLY A 265 -12.59 -19.69 6.33
C GLY A 265 -11.93 -18.31 6.14
N TYR A 266 -11.13 -18.21 5.07
CA TYR A 266 -10.40 -17.00 4.71
C TYR A 266 -11.02 -16.35 3.46
N PHE A 267 -11.18 -15.03 3.52
CA PHE A 267 -11.75 -14.22 2.46
C PHE A 267 -10.82 -13.06 2.14
N GLY A 268 -10.59 -12.78 0.85
CA GLY A 268 -9.93 -11.57 0.43
C GLY A 268 -10.74 -10.32 0.81
N ILE A 269 -10.08 -9.18 0.97
CA ILE A 269 -10.72 -7.94 1.43
C ILE A 269 -11.79 -7.40 0.47
N SER A 270 -11.67 -7.68 -0.84
CA SER A 270 -12.73 -7.43 -1.82
C SER A 270 -13.88 -8.44 -1.73
N VAL A 271 -13.94 -9.16 -0.61
CA VAL A 271 -14.98 -10.13 -0.26
C VAL A 271 -15.08 -11.26 -1.27
N THR A 272 -13.93 -11.86 -1.58
CA THR A 272 -13.83 -13.06 -2.40
C THR A 272 -13.54 -14.27 -1.54
N SER A 273 -14.23 -15.37 -1.82
CA SER A 273 -13.92 -16.66 -1.20
C SER A 273 -12.55 -17.14 -1.65
N SER A 274 -11.69 -17.46 -0.70
CA SER A 274 -10.31 -17.85 -0.96
C SER A 274 -9.81 -18.87 0.07
N SER A 275 -8.51 -19.15 0.04
CA SER A 275 -7.86 -19.89 1.11
C SER A 275 -6.52 -19.22 1.45
N PHE A 276 -6.17 -19.29 2.73
CA PHE A 276 -4.91 -18.80 3.26
C PHE A 276 -3.70 -19.41 2.51
N GLY A 277 -3.77 -20.72 2.27
CA GLY A 277 -2.71 -21.45 1.55
C GLY A 277 -2.59 -21.04 0.09
N LEU A 278 -3.70 -20.78 -0.60
CA LEU A 278 -3.69 -20.34 -2.00
C LEU A 278 -3.02 -18.97 -2.13
N ALA A 279 -3.41 -18.00 -1.31
CA ALA A 279 -2.80 -16.68 -1.32
C ALA A 279 -1.29 -16.74 -1.06
N LEU A 280 -0.87 -17.54 -0.09
CA LEU A 280 0.55 -17.72 0.24
C LEU A 280 1.35 -18.36 -0.91
N ILE A 281 0.83 -19.44 -1.52
CA ILE A 281 1.48 -20.08 -2.66
C ILE A 281 1.60 -19.11 -3.84
N ASN A 282 0.57 -18.32 -4.10
CA ASN A 282 0.57 -17.34 -5.18
C ASN A 282 1.59 -16.22 -4.95
N VAL A 283 1.79 -15.76 -3.72
CA VAL A 283 2.87 -14.82 -3.38
C VAL A 283 4.23 -15.41 -3.76
N PHE A 284 4.53 -16.66 -3.37
CA PHE A 284 5.80 -17.29 -3.71
C PHE A 284 5.93 -17.61 -5.20
N ALA A 285 4.86 -18.01 -5.88
CA ALA A 285 4.84 -18.19 -7.33
C ALA A 285 5.16 -16.89 -8.06
N SER A 286 4.66 -15.76 -7.56
CA SER A 286 4.96 -14.44 -8.11
C SER A 286 6.43 -14.04 -7.92
N TYR A 287 7.01 -14.33 -6.77
CA TYR A 287 8.46 -14.14 -6.56
C TYR A 287 9.30 -14.95 -7.53
N ALA A 288 8.94 -16.22 -7.72
CA ALA A 288 9.68 -17.10 -8.62
C ALA A 288 9.65 -16.59 -10.08
N GLY A 289 8.47 -16.25 -10.61
CA GLY A 289 8.33 -15.66 -11.94
C GLY A 289 9.11 -14.36 -12.09
N GLY A 290 8.94 -13.45 -11.13
CA GLY A 290 9.63 -12.16 -11.09
C GLY A 290 11.16 -12.31 -11.00
N ALA A 291 11.66 -13.25 -10.17
CA ALA A 291 13.09 -13.52 -10.03
C ALA A 291 13.71 -14.05 -11.33
N ILE A 292 13.05 -14.98 -11.99
CA ILE A 292 13.54 -15.57 -13.25
C ILE A 292 13.63 -14.50 -14.33
N MET A 293 12.56 -13.75 -14.57
CA MET A 293 12.57 -12.72 -15.61
C MET A 293 13.49 -11.55 -15.24
N GLY A 294 13.49 -11.12 -13.97
CA GLY A 294 14.41 -10.11 -13.46
C GLY A 294 15.86 -10.51 -13.64
N GLY A 295 16.21 -11.78 -13.35
CA GLY A 295 17.54 -12.35 -13.61
C GLY A 295 17.91 -12.30 -15.09
N ILE A 296 17.02 -12.73 -15.98
CA ILE A 296 17.24 -12.65 -17.43
C ILE A 296 17.53 -11.22 -17.88
N LEU A 297 16.73 -10.25 -17.40
CA LEU A 297 16.93 -8.83 -17.73
C LEU A 297 18.25 -8.32 -17.16
N ALA A 298 18.61 -8.68 -15.92
CA ALA A 298 19.87 -8.26 -15.29
C ALA A 298 21.09 -8.68 -16.10
N TYR A 299 21.13 -9.95 -16.52
CA TYR A 299 22.24 -10.44 -17.36
C TYR A 299 22.27 -9.81 -18.75
N ARG A 300 21.10 -9.64 -19.39
CA ARG A 300 21.01 -9.02 -20.72
C ARG A 300 21.30 -7.52 -20.73
N LYS A 301 20.88 -6.80 -19.70
CA LYS A 301 21.01 -5.33 -19.60
C LYS A 301 22.21 -4.89 -18.77
N LYS A 302 22.97 -5.83 -18.19
CA LYS A 302 24.12 -5.57 -17.32
C LYS A 302 23.78 -4.64 -16.15
N ASN A 303 22.57 -4.82 -15.58
CA ASN A 303 22.09 -4.03 -14.44
C ASN A 303 21.51 -4.98 -13.40
N VAL A 304 22.22 -5.10 -12.28
CA VAL A 304 21.91 -6.03 -11.18
C VAL A 304 20.59 -5.72 -10.47
N PHE A 305 20.11 -4.46 -10.55
CA PHE A 305 18.85 -4.08 -9.93
C PHE A 305 17.66 -4.88 -10.47
N TRP A 306 17.68 -5.30 -11.72
CA TRP A 306 16.63 -6.15 -12.28
C TRP A 306 16.56 -7.53 -11.59
N ALA A 307 17.69 -8.09 -11.18
CA ALA A 307 17.70 -9.33 -10.41
C ALA A 307 17.28 -9.11 -8.95
N ILE A 308 17.77 -8.05 -8.32
CA ILE A 308 17.46 -7.73 -6.91
C ILE A 308 15.97 -7.42 -6.73
N LEU A 309 15.38 -6.61 -7.61
CA LEU A 309 14.01 -6.11 -7.49
C LEU A 309 13.02 -6.85 -8.40
N GLY A 310 13.47 -7.79 -9.20
CA GLY A 310 12.62 -8.62 -10.05
C GLY A 310 11.53 -9.37 -9.31
N PRO A 311 11.83 -10.05 -8.18
CA PRO A 311 10.80 -10.69 -7.36
C PRO A 311 9.70 -9.73 -6.92
N LEU A 312 10.06 -8.50 -6.55
CA LEU A 312 9.09 -7.50 -6.09
C LEU A 312 8.20 -6.99 -7.23
N SER A 313 8.74 -6.78 -8.44
CA SER A 313 7.90 -6.40 -9.59
C SER A 313 6.99 -7.54 -10.04
N GLY A 314 7.43 -8.79 -9.91
CA GLY A 314 6.59 -9.97 -10.09
C GLY A 314 5.45 -10.03 -9.08
N TYR A 315 5.75 -9.76 -7.81
CA TYR A 315 4.75 -9.66 -6.76
C TYR A 315 3.70 -8.56 -7.05
N ILE A 316 4.13 -7.35 -7.41
CA ILE A 316 3.20 -6.26 -7.74
C ILE A 316 2.25 -6.68 -8.88
N SER A 317 2.72 -7.43 -9.86
CA SER A 317 1.90 -7.93 -10.97
C SER A 317 0.80 -8.91 -10.54
N GLY A 318 0.90 -9.48 -9.34
CA GLY A 318 -0.06 -10.43 -8.77
C GLY A 318 -1.05 -9.84 -7.78
N THR A 319 -0.95 -8.56 -7.45
CA THR A 319 -1.66 -7.97 -6.29
C THR A 319 -3.19 -7.99 -6.38
N ALA A 320 -3.76 -8.18 -7.54
CA ALA A 320 -5.20 -8.41 -7.72
C ALA A 320 -5.55 -9.90 -7.95
N LEU A 321 -4.61 -10.84 -7.75
CA LEU A 321 -4.78 -12.22 -8.19
C LEU A 321 -4.50 -13.26 -7.09
N PHE A 322 -3.82 -12.90 -6.01
CA PHE A 322 -3.30 -13.88 -5.06
C PHE A 322 -4.37 -14.74 -4.40
N ASP A 323 -5.55 -14.19 -4.18
CA ASP A 323 -6.67 -14.86 -3.51
C ASP A 323 -7.55 -15.70 -4.45
N ILE A 324 -7.48 -15.47 -5.77
CA ILE A 324 -8.42 -16.05 -6.72
C ILE A 324 -7.77 -16.90 -7.82
N THR A 325 -6.51 -16.65 -8.19
CA THR A 325 -5.91 -17.32 -9.35
C THR A 325 -5.20 -18.62 -9.02
N LYS A 326 -5.00 -19.45 -10.04
CA LYS A 326 -4.21 -20.69 -9.92
C LYS A 326 -2.71 -20.37 -9.88
N PRO A 327 -1.88 -21.08 -9.07
CA PRO A 327 -0.46 -20.77 -8.90
C PRO A 327 0.36 -20.77 -10.20
N TRP A 328 0.05 -21.62 -11.17
CA TRP A 328 0.75 -21.63 -12.45
C TRP A 328 0.42 -20.40 -13.32
N ILE A 329 -0.83 -19.89 -13.24
CA ILE A 329 -1.22 -18.62 -13.89
C ILE A 329 -0.46 -17.47 -13.23
N MET A 330 -0.44 -17.46 -11.89
CA MET A 330 0.29 -16.45 -11.12
C MET A 330 1.77 -16.39 -11.51
N PHE A 331 2.42 -17.54 -11.63
CA PHE A 331 3.80 -17.63 -12.08
C PHE A 331 3.99 -17.00 -13.49
N LEU A 332 3.12 -17.32 -14.45
CA LEU A 332 3.20 -16.76 -15.80
C LEU A 332 2.94 -15.25 -15.83
N VAL A 333 1.96 -14.77 -15.09
CA VAL A 333 1.68 -13.33 -14.95
C VAL A 333 2.89 -12.60 -14.37
N ALA A 334 3.52 -13.16 -13.36
CA ALA A 334 4.67 -12.56 -12.68
C ALA A 334 5.93 -12.45 -13.56
N LEU A 335 6.08 -13.31 -14.58
CA LEU A 335 7.13 -13.12 -15.60
C LEU A 335 6.98 -11.77 -16.34
N GLY A 336 5.76 -11.27 -16.49
CA GLY A 336 5.47 -9.98 -17.13
C GLY A 336 5.94 -8.77 -16.31
N GLY A 337 5.97 -8.87 -14.98
CA GLY A 337 6.27 -7.76 -14.07
C GLY A 337 7.58 -7.05 -14.37
N PRO A 338 8.74 -7.74 -14.36
CA PRO A 338 10.04 -7.13 -14.67
C PRO A 338 10.11 -6.55 -16.10
N ILE A 339 9.39 -7.15 -17.04
CA ILE A 339 9.32 -6.64 -18.43
C ILE A 339 8.64 -5.29 -18.45
N VAL A 340 7.46 -5.19 -17.84
CA VAL A 340 6.71 -3.92 -17.75
C VAL A 340 7.50 -2.88 -16.96
N ALA A 341 8.13 -3.28 -15.85
CA ALA A 341 9.01 -2.40 -15.08
C ALA A 341 10.15 -1.82 -15.93
N TYR A 342 10.80 -2.64 -16.74
CA TYR A 342 11.86 -2.20 -17.66
C TYR A 342 11.35 -1.19 -18.68
N PHE A 343 10.19 -1.43 -19.29
CA PHE A 343 9.61 -0.47 -20.24
C PHE A 343 9.19 0.84 -19.57
N THR A 344 8.59 0.78 -18.38
CA THR A 344 8.22 1.97 -17.60
C THR A 344 9.44 2.80 -17.23
N TYR A 345 10.53 2.16 -16.79
CA TYR A 345 11.79 2.82 -16.50
C TYR A 345 12.34 3.58 -17.71
N ASN A 346 12.42 2.91 -18.89
CA ASN A 346 12.91 3.55 -20.11
C ASN A 346 12.00 4.69 -20.59
N LEU A 347 10.68 4.57 -20.37
CA LEU A 347 9.73 5.64 -20.68
C LEU A 347 10.01 6.89 -19.84
N LEU A 348 10.25 6.75 -18.53
CA LEU A 348 10.59 7.87 -17.65
C LEU A 348 11.92 8.52 -18.05
N LEU A 349 12.94 7.72 -18.37
CA LEU A 349 14.21 8.25 -18.85
C LEU A 349 14.06 9.06 -20.14
N LYS A 350 13.20 8.62 -21.07
CA LYS A 350 12.89 9.36 -22.29
C LYS A 350 12.30 10.74 -22.01
N PHE A 351 11.51 10.89 -20.96
CA PHE A 351 10.94 12.16 -20.50
C PHE A 351 11.83 12.92 -19.51
N LYS A 352 13.07 12.46 -19.28
CA LYS A 352 14.01 13.02 -18.29
C LYS A 352 13.40 13.11 -16.87
N ILE A 353 12.56 12.15 -16.50
CA ILE A 353 12.01 12.02 -15.14
C ILE A 353 12.93 11.09 -14.34
N ASP A 354 13.59 11.65 -13.32
CA ASP A 354 14.48 10.90 -12.41
C ASP A 354 13.65 10.25 -11.29
N GLU A 355 13.01 9.15 -11.64
CA GLU A 355 12.31 8.27 -10.70
C GLU A 355 12.70 6.82 -10.99
N PRO A 356 13.71 6.27 -10.29
CA PRO A 356 14.30 4.99 -10.65
C PRO A 356 13.58 3.77 -10.07
N LYS A 357 12.64 3.93 -9.13
CA LYS A 357 12.14 2.81 -8.32
C LYS A 357 10.61 2.70 -8.31
N VAL A 358 9.88 3.71 -7.83
CA VAL A 358 8.44 3.57 -7.53
C VAL A 358 7.62 3.41 -8.81
N ALA A 359 7.77 4.32 -9.76
CA ALA A 359 6.99 4.22 -10.99
C ALA A 359 7.36 2.98 -11.82
N PRO A 360 8.64 2.63 -12.03
CA PRO A 360 8.98 1.42 -12.77
C PRO A 360 8.53 0.12 -12.11
N LEU A 361 8.75 -0.01 -10.79
CA LEU A 361 8.54 -1.28 -10.10
C LEU A 361 7.13 -1.44 -9.54
N VAL A 362 6.43 -0.32 -9.32
CA VAL A 362 5.14 -0.28 -8.62
C VAL A 362 4.03 0.13 -9.57
N LEU A 363 4.10 1.33 -10.19
CA LEU A 363 3.03 1.82 -11.06
C LEU A 363 2.88 1.01 -12.34
N GLY A 364 3.96 0.77 -13.06
CA GLY A 364 3.93 0.01 -14.31
C GLY A 364 3.37 -1.40 -14.12
N PRO A 365 4.01 -2.23 -13.28
CA PRO A 365 3.48 -3.56 -12.95
C PRO A 365 2.10 -3.53 -12.29
N GLY A 366 1.74 -2.48 -11.55
CA GLY A 366 0.40 -2.30 -10.98
C GLY A 366 -0.68 -2.08 -12.05
N ILE A 367 -0.41 -1.24 -13.05
CA ILE A 367 -1.32 -1.09 -14.20
C ILE A 367 -1.50 -2.43 -14.92
N TYR A 368 -0.41 -3.15 -15.14
CA TYR A 368 -0.45 -4.48 -15.71
C TYR A 368 -1.27 -5.46 -14.85
N ALA A 369 -1.09 -5.45 -13.53
CA ALA A 369 -1.85 -6.27 -12.59
C ALA A 369 -3.36 -6.04 -12.69
N ALA A 370 -3.79 -4.77 -12.71
CA ALA A 370 -5.20 -4.43 -12.83
C ALA A 370 -5.81 -5.01 -14.10
N LEU A 371 -5.16 -4.81 -15.24
CA LEU A 371 -5.69 -5.23 -16.53
C LEU A 371 -5.65 -6.76 -16.72
N ILE A 372 -4.54 -7.40 -16.34
CA ILE A 372 -4.40 -8.85 -16.50
C ILE A 372 -5.36 -9.63 -15.60
N ALA A 373 -5.66 -9.12 -14.40
CA ALA A 373 -6.63 -9.73 -13.51
C ALA A 373 -8.03 -9.80 -14.15
N GLY A 374 -8.47 -8.72 -14.79
CA GLY A 374 -9.74 -8.69 -15.51
C GLY A 374 -9.80 -9.62 -16.74
N ILE A 375 -8.65 -10.10 -17.22
CA ILE A 375 -8.56 -11.03 -18.34
C ILE A 375 -8.52 -12.47 -17.85
N VAL A 376 -7.60 -12.80 -16.91
CA VAL A 376 -7.34 -14.19 -16.51
C VAL A 376 -8.36 -14.72 -15.52
N GLU A 377 -9.01 -13.84 -14.76
CA GLU A 377 -10.03 -14.18 -13.76
C GLU A 377 -11.43 -13.65 -14.14
N TRP A 378 -11.67 -13.49 -15.44
CA TRP A 378 -12.99 -13.08 -15.93
C TRP A 378 -14.09 -14.05 -15.46
N GLY A 379 -15.13 -13.50 -14.82
CA GLY A 379 -16.25 -14.28 -14.30
C GLY A 379 -16.06 -14.82 -12.90
N THR A 380 -14.91 -14.57 -12.25
CA THR A 380 -14.71 -14.97 -10.85
C THR A 380 -15.60 -14.14 -9.92
N PRO A 381 -16.40 -14.76 -9.04
CA PRO A 381 -17.29 -14.05 -8.13
C PRO A 381 -16.54 -13.14 -7.16
N THR A 382 -17.05 -11.92 -6.96
CA THR A 382 -16.49 -10.90 -6.07
C THR A 382 -17.56 -9.96 -5.55
N GLY A 383 -17.21 -9.08 -4.63
CA GLY A 383 -18.07 -8.00 -4.14
C GLY A 383 -19.09 -8.42 -3.08
N GLY A 384 -19.83 -7.42 -2.61
CA GLY A 384 -20.80 -7.59 -1.56
C GLY A 384 -20.20 -7.57 -0.17
N TYR A 385 -20.92 -8.15 0.79
CA TYR A 385 -20.48 -8.28 2.17
C TYR A 385 -20.87 -9.64 2.74
N PHE A 386 -19.95 -10.23 3.50
CA PHE A 386 -20.19 -11.51 4.14
C PHE A 386 -21.40 -11.46 5.09
N GLY A 387 -22.28 -12.47 5.03
CA GLY A 387 -23.50 -12.54 5.82
C GLY A 387 -24.75 -11.97 5.13
N PHE A 388 -24.61 -11.26 4.00
CA PHE A 388 -25.75 -10.87 3.17
C PHE A 388 -25.97 -11.89 2.05
N THR A 389 -27.14 -12.48 2.00
CA THR A 389 -27.54 -13.48 0.98
C THR A 389 -28.44 -12.88 -0.10
N GLU A 390 -29.01 -11.70 0.16
CA GLU A 390 -29.96 -11.03 -0.74
C GLU A 390 -29.68 -9.53 -0.80
N GLY A 391 -30.20 -8.87 -1.84
CA GLY A 391 -30.06 -7.43 -2.05
C GLY A 391 -28.78 -7.02 -2.76
N LYS A 392 -28.59 -5.70 -2.89
CA LYS A 392 -27.50 -5.12 -3.69
C LYS A 392 -26.08 -5.34 -3.13
N TYR A 393 -26.00 -5.77 -1.88
CA TYR A 393 -24.73 -6.05 -1.20
C TYR A 393 -24.61 -7.54 -0.84
N ALA A 394 -25.37 -8.41 -1.50
CA ALA A 394 -25.24 -9.86 -1.30
C ALA A 394 -23.79 -10.29 -1.57
N PHE A 395 -23.31 -11.22 -0.76
CA PHE A 395 -21.95 -11.73 -0.87
C PHE A 395 -21.71 -12.35 -2.25
N GLN A 396 -20.64 -11.97 -2.92
CA GLN A 396 -20.21 -12.47 -4.23
C GLN A 396 -21.28 -12.38 -5.34
N HIS A 397 -21.98 -11.27 -5.45
CA HIS A 397 -23.02 -11.04 -6.46
C HIS A 397 -22.48 -10.41 -7.76
N ALA A 398 -21.23 -9.98 -7.80
CA ALA A 398 -20.55 -9.41 -8.96
C ALA A 398 -19.49 -10.38 -9.50
N GLU A 399 -19.00 -10.12 -10.69
CA GLU A 399 -17.95 -10.91 -11.35
C GLU A 399 -16.80 -10.04 -11.80
N VAL A 400 -15.58 -10.49 -11.54
CA VAL A 400 -14.34 -9.84 -12.03
C VAL A 400 -14.38 -9.78 -13.55
N ASN A 401 -14.09 -8.62 -14.12
CA ASN A 401 -14.00 -8.43 -15.56
C ASN A 401 -13.08 -7.27 -15.95
N LEU A 402 -12.58 -7.28 -17.18
CA LEU A 402 -11.65 -6.28 -17.68
C LEU A 402 -12.25 -4.86 -17.68
N GLY A 403 -13.56 -4.73 -17.98
CA GLY A 403 -14.22 -3.43 -18.04
C GLY A 403 -14.22 -2.73 -16.68
N TRP A 404 -14.57 -3.43 -15.61
CA TRP A 404 -14.59 -2.86 -14.27
C TRP A 404 -13.21 -2.75 -13.65
N GLN A 405 -12.26 -3.63 -13.98
CA GLN A 405 -10.85 -3.44 -13.62
C GLN A 405 -10.26 -2.17 -14.28
N ALA A 406 -10.55 -1.95 -15.55
CA ALA A 406 -10.14 -0.72 -16.24
C ALA A 406 -10.85 0.53 -15.68
N ALA A 407 -12.13 0.42 -15.30
CA ALA A 407 -12.85 1.50 -14.62
C ALA A 407 -12.23 1.85 -13.27
N GLY A 408 -11.94 0.84 -12.42
CA GLY A 408 -11.23 1.02 -11.15
C GLY A 408 -9.87 1.68 -11.33
N LEU A 409 -9.11 1.24 -12.34
CA LEU A 409 -7.83 1.83 -12.71
C LEU A 409 -7.99 3.29 -13.14
N GLY A 410 -8.93 3.59 -14.02
CA GLY A 410 -9.20 4.95 -14.52
C GLY A 410 -9.62 5.91 -13.41
N VAL A 411 -10.55 5.50 -12.54
CA VAL A 411 -11.00 6.28 -11.39
C VAL A 411 -9.85 6.54 -10.42
N THR A 412 -9.05 5.53 -10.10
CA THR A 412 -7.90 5.66 -9.20
C THR A 412 -6.85 6.62 -9.77
N ILE A 413 -6.50 6.47 -11.06
CA ILE A 413 -5.56 7.38 -11.73
C ILE A 413 -6.11 8.81 -11.71
N ALA A 414 -7.39 9.02 -11.99
CA ALA A 414 -8.00 10.34 -11.96
C ALA A 414 -7.94 11.00 -10.57
N ILE A 415 -8.30 10.27 -9.52
CA ILE A 415 -8.19 10.73 -8.13
C ILE A 415 -6.73 11.06 -7.79
N ALA A 416 -5.81 10.15 -8.10
CA ALA A 416 -4.39 10.34 -7.79
C ALA A 416 -3.79 11.51 -8.56
N LEU A 417 -4.13 11.72 -9.84
CA LEU A 417 -3.69 12.86 -10.64
C LEU A 417 -4.20 14.18 -10.05
N VAL A 418 -5.50 14.28 -9.82
CA VAL A 418 -6.10 15.52 -9.30
C VAL A 418 -5.54 15.87 -7.92
N THR A 419 -5.55 14.92 -7.00
CA THR A 419 -5.06 15.15 -5.64
C THR A 419 -3.54 15.37 -5.60
N GLY A 420 -2.78 14.61 -6.37
CA GLY A 420 -1.33 14.78 -6.47
C GLY A 420 -0.93 16.14 -7.03
N LEU A 421 -1.59 16.60 -8.10
CA LEU A 421 -1.35 17.94 -8.65
C LEU A 421 -1.71 19.03 -7.63
N ILE A 422 -2.87 18.92 -6.96
CA ILE A 422 -3.29 19.91 -5.95
C ILE A 422 -2.29 19.97 -4.80
N VAL A 423 -1.95 18.84 -4.19
CA VAL A 423 -1.12 18.82 -2.98
C VAL A 423 0.35 19.15 -3.31
N ILE A 424 0.93 18.53 -4.35
CA ILE A 424 2.34 18.72 -4.70
C ILE A 424 2.59 20.12 -5.22
N ILE A 425 1.75 20.65 -6.12
CA ILE A 425 1.88 22.03 -6.61
C ILE A 425 1.53 23.03 -5.50
N GLY A 426 0.56 22.72 -4.64
CA GLY A 426 0.27 23.52 -3.46
C GLY A 426 1.50 23.66 -2.55
N CYS A 427 2.16 22.56 -2.23
CA CYS A 427 3.42 22.56 -1.47
C CYS A 427 4.52 23.32 -2.20
N GLU A 428 4.66 23.11 -3.50
CA GLU A 428 5.68 23.81 -4.31
C GLU A 428 5.54 25.33 -4.24
N LYS A 429 4.30 25.82 -4.40
CA LYS A 429 4.01 27.27 -4.41
C LYS A 429 4.06 27.94 -3.04
N THR A 430 3.83 27.19 -1.95
CA THR A 430 3.71 27.75 -0.60
C THR A 430 4.99 27.61 0.22
N ILE A 431 5.53 26.40 0.31
CA ILE A 431 6.68 26.04 1.16
C ILE A 431 7.92 25.64 0.36
N GLY A 432 7.75 25.43 -0.96
CA GLY A 432 8.77 24.86 -1.83
C GLY A 432 8.98 23.37 -1.56
N ILE A 433 9.16 22.58 -2.62
CA ILE A 433 9.31 21.11 -2.49
C ILE A 433 10.77 20.66 -2.60
N ARG A 434 11.63 21.39 -3.31
CA ARG A 434 13.04 21.00 -3.53
C ARG A 434 13.96 21.74 -2.57
N VAL A 435 14.97 21.04 -2.08
CA VAL A 435 16.08 21.60 -1.30
C VAL A 435 16.91 22.57 -2.17
N SER A 436 17.77 23.38 -1.55
CA SER A 436 18.68 24.23 -2.30
C SER A 436 19.72 23.40 -3.06
N GLU A 437 20.26 23.95 -4.14
CA GLU A 437 21.37 23.30 -4.87
C GLU A 437 22.58 23.06 -3.96
N GLU A 438 22.87 24.02 -3.07
CA GLU A 438 23.97 23.91 -2.12
C GLU A 438 23.75 22.76 -1.12
N ASP A 439 22.53 22.60 -0.57
CA ASP A 439 22.21 21.48 0.31
C ASP A 439 22.34 20.14 -0.42
N GLU A 440 21.89 20.04 -1.68
CA GLU A 440 22.04 18.83 -2.48
C GLU A 440 23.51 18.49 -2.78
N ILE A 441 24.35 19.52 -3.00
CA ILE A 441 25.80 19.36 -3.20
C ILE A 441 26.48 18.92 -1.91
N ASN A 442 26.21 19.59 -0.79
CA ASN A 442 26.82 19.26 0.50
C ASN A 442 26.33 17.94 1.06
N GLY A 443 25.10 17.58 0.76
CA GLY A 443 24.41 16.42 1.29
C GLY A 443 23.51 16.77 2.48
N LEU A 444 22.33 16.12 2.55
CA LEU A 444 21.28 16.45 3.52
C LEU A 444 21.67 16.05 4.95
N ASP A 445 22.51 15.03 5.10
CA ASP A 445 23.03 14.59 6.40
C ASP A 445 23.91 15.70 7.03
N VAL A 446 24.68 16.41 6.22
CA VAL A 446 25.47 17.56 6.64
C VAL A 446 24.58 18.79 6.84
N ALA A 447 23.78 19.11 5.84
CA ALA A 447 22.99 20.35 5.80
C ALA A 447 21.96 20.45 6.92
N TYR A 448 21.35 19.34 7.32
CA TYR A 448 20.26 19.34 8.30
C TYR A 448 20.63 18.71 9.65
N TRP A 449 21.62 17.84 9.68
CA TRP A 449 21.93 17.04 10.88
C TRP A 449 23.35 17.27 11.42
N ASN A 450 24.16 18.11 10.75
CA ASN A 450 25.58 18.36 11.08
C ASN A 450 26.40 17.05 11.21
N ILE A 451 26.07 16.03 10.42
CA ILE A 451 26.83 14.78 10.42
C ILE A 451 28.03 14.98 9.48
N PRO A 452 29.28 14.93 10.02
CA PRO A 452 30.46 15.10 9.18
C PRO A 452 30.56 13.96 8.16
N GLN A 453 31.14 14.29 6.99
CA GLN A 453 31.51 13.28 6.01
C GLN A 453 32.96 12.85 6.26
N ASP A 454 33.16 11.58 6.49
CA ASP A 454 34.51 10.96 6.45
C ASP A 454 34.94 10.70 5.01
#